data_83852d197657cc039d60a6446b9f0c2a
#
_entry.id   83852d197657cc039d60a6446b9f0c2a
#
_cell.length_a   1.000
_cell.length_b   1.000
_cell.length_c   1.000
_cell.angle_alpha   90.00
_cell.angle_beta   90.00
_cell.angle_gamma   90.00
#
_symmetry.space_group_name_H-M   'P 1'
#
loop_
_entity.id
_entity.type
_entity.pdbx_description
1 polymer ?
#
loop_
_entity_poly.entity_id
_entity_poly.type
_entity_poly.pdbx_seq_one_letter_code
_entity_poly.pdbx_strand_id
1 'polypeptide(L)'
;MLRCINDVNDWMTSNRLKLNPAKSEFLWCSSPRMTHHIDYTTPFIIDGAAIVPVNVVKLLGVHIGSVLSLNTQVSRTVSCCFYQLRRLKAVRRSLSIEAAKTVFSSFVTSRVDYSNGLMAGITQQQVNRMQGVLNAAARLLYGGTKRDHITPLIRDRLHWLRFTQRVTYKLCLLVYSAARWCPSLSM
;
A
#
# COMPACT_ATOMS: atom_id res chain seq x y z
N MET A 1 28.61 -2.23 2.75
CA MET A 1 27.51 -1.23 2.72
C MET A 1 28.06 0.18 2.65
N LEU A 2 28.98 0.66 3.51
CA LEU A 2 29.61 2.01 3.44
C LEU A 2 30.19 2.33 2.05
N ARG A 3 30.92 1.39 1.44
CA ARG A 3 31.48 1.59 0.08
C ARG A 3 30.37 1.91 -0.93
N CYS A 4 29.28 1.14 -0.93
CA CYS A 4 28.14 1.35 -1.84
C CYS A 4 27.50 2.74 -1.65
N ILE A 5 27.39 3.24 -0.42
CA ILE A 5 26.83 4.58 -0.14
C ILE A 5 27.78 5.67 -0.63
N ASN A 6 29.09 5.49 -0.43
CA ASN A 6 30.08 6.42 -0.97
C ASN A 6 30.03 6.45 -2.50
N ASP A 7 29.97 5.27 -3.15
CA ASP A 7 29.85 5.17 -4.61
C ASP A 7 28.59 5.89 -5.12
N VAL A 8 27.45 5.75 -4.42
CA VAL A 8 26.20 6.46 -4.74
C VAL A 8 26.37 7.97 -4.54
N ASN A 9 27.00 8.40 -3.45
CA ASN A 9 27.22 9.82 -3.17
C ASN A 9 28.13 10.46 -4.21
N ASP A 10 29.20 9.76 -4.62
CA ASP A 10 30.12 10.21 -5.65
C ASP A 10 29.42 10.31 -7.01
N TRP A 11 28.58 9.32 -7.37
CA TRP A 11 27.77 9.37 -8.57
C TRP A 11 26.77 10.54 -8.54
N MET A 12 26.10 10.76 -7.41
CA MET A 12 25.17 11.90 -7.26
C MET A 12 25.92 13.23 -7.43
N THR A 13 27.06 13.38 -6.77
CA THR A 13 27.89 14.59 -6.86
C THR A 13 28.34 14.86 -8.30
N SER A 14 28.78 13.81 -9.02
CA SER A 14 29.15 13.90 -10.45
C SER A 14 27.99 14.37 -11.34
N ASN A 15 26.75 14.03 -10.93
CA ASN A 15 25.52 14.43 -11.64
C ASN A 15 24.90 15.73 -11.06
N ARG A 16 25.62 16.51 -10.26
CA ARG A 16 25.17 17.74 -9.61
C ARG A 16 23.95 17.54 -8.70
N LEU A 17 23.83 16.34 -8.13
CA LEU A 17 22.82 15.98 -7.14
C LEU A 17 23.47 15.92 -5.77
N LYS A 18 22.70 16.15 -4.70
CA LYS A 18 23.17 16.00 -3.32
C LYS A 18 22.26 15.04 -2.55
N LEU A 19 22.87 14.06 -1.89
CA LEU A 19 22.15 13.21 -0.96
C LEU A 19 21.64 14.09 0.21
N ASN A 20 20.39 13.93 0.59
CA ASN A 20 19.82 14.67 1.70
C ASN A 20 19.71 13.78 2.94
N PRO A 21 20.65 13.89 3.91
CA PRO A 21 20.64 13.05 5.10
C PRO A 21 19.34 13.19 5.94
N ALA A 22 18.78 14.41 5.99
CA ALA A 22 17.55 14.67 6.75
C ALA A 22 16.30 13.97 6.19
N LYS A 23 16.34 13.54 4.92
CA LYS A 23 15.28 12.77 4.25
C LYS A 23 15.65 11.32 4.01
N SER A 24 16.85 10.92 4.40
CA SER A 24 17.32 9.55 4.27
C SER A 24 16.86 8.73 5.46
N GLU A 25 16.22 7.61 5.21
CA GLU A 25 15.80 6.65 6.22
C GLU A 25 16.55 5.34 5.99
N PHE A 26 16.95 4.69 7.06
CA PHE A 26 17.66 3.42 7.01
C PHE A 26 16.83 2.31 7.63
N LEU A 27 16.60 1.26 6.85
CA LEU A 27 15.82 0.11 7.27
C LEU A 27 16.65 -1.17 7.10
N TRP A 28 16.83 -1.91 8.18
CA TRP A 28 17.31 -3.28 8.10
C TRP A 28 16.17 -4.21 7.70
N CYS A 29 16.31 -4.88 6.56
CA CYS A 29 15.38 -5.91 6.13
C CYS A 29 15.94 -7.30 6.45
N SER A 30 15.21 -8.06 7.25
CA SER A 30 15.61 -9.42 7.61
C SER A 30 14.40 -10.36 7.66
N SER A 31 14.68 -11.66 7.60
CA SER A 31 13.66 -12.64 7.93
C SER A 31 13.38 -12.60 9.45
N PRO A 32 12.17 -12.96 9.90
CA PRO A 32 11.85 -13.00 11.33
C PRO A 32 12.80 -13.85 12.18
N ARG A 33 13.47 -14.84 11.56
CA ARG A 33 14.43 -15.72 12.24
C ARG A 33 15.80 -15.06 12.44
N MET A 34 16.15 -14.05 11.65
CA MET A 34 17.45 -13.41 11.64
C MET A 34 17.48 -12.08 12.41
N THR A 35 16.34 -11.63 12.93
CA THR A 35 16.23 -10.33 13.62
C THR A 35 17.14 -10.21 14.84
N HIS A 36 17.46 -11.33 15.51
CA HIS A 36 18.33 -11.36 16.70
C HIS A 36 19.82 -11.12 16.40
N HIS A 37 20.24 -11.18 15.14
CA HIS A 37 21.63 -11.00 14.72
C HIS A 37 21.91 -9.62 14.16
N ILE A 38 20.91 -8.74 14.13
CA ILE A 38 21.05 -7.40 13.55
C ILE A 38 21.07 -6.37 14.66
N ASP A 39 22.11 -5.55 14.65
CA ASP A 39 22.18 -4.39 15.52
C ASP A 39 21.34 -3.26 14.93
N TYR A 40 20.20 -2.98 15.56
CA TYR A 40 19.29 -1.91 15.17
C TYR A 40 19.64 -0.57 15.83
N THR A 41 20.70 -0.51 16.64
CA THR A 41 21.07 0.67 17.43
C THR A 41 22.20 1.46 16.79
N THR A 42 23.11 0.80 16.06
CA THR A 42 24.25 1.46 15.42
C THR A 42 23.80 2.38 14.29
N PRO A 43 24.05 3.70 14.41
CA PRO A 43 23.67 4.65 13.38
C PRO A 43 24.59 4.52 12.16
N PHE A 44 24.02 4.84 11.00
CA PHE A 44 24.75 4.95 9.76
C PHE A 44 25.17 6.40 9.54
N ILE A 45 26.43 6.65 9.21
CA ILE A 45 26.92 8.01 8.97
C ILE A 45 26.91 8.28 7.47
N ILE A 46 26.14 9.29 7.05
CA ILE A 46 26.08 9.77 5.67
C ILE A 46 26.35 11.27 5.69
N ASP A 47 27.40 11.72 5.01
CA ASP A 47 27.79 13.14 4.89
C ASP A 47 27.86 13.82 6.29
N GLY A 48 28.45 13.13 7.28
CA GLY A 48 28.59 13.59 8.66
C GLY A 48 27.32 13.52 9.53
N ALA A 49 26.18 13.15 8.98
CA ALA A 49 24.93 12.98 9.72
C ALA A 49 24.71 11.52 10.13
N ALA A 50 24.37 11.29 11.41
CA ALA A 50 24.04 9.97 11.93
C ALA A 50 22.57 9.62 11.64
N ILE A 51 22.36 8.57 10.85
CA ILE A 51 21.03 8.05 10.52
C ILE A 51 20.80 6.78 11.31
N VAL A 52 19.87 6.85 12.26
CA VAL A 52 19.49 5.68 13.09
C VAL A 52 18.55 4.78 12.30
N PRO A 53 18.75 3.44 12.36
CA PRO A 53 17.82 2.50 11.73
C PRO A 53 16.40 2.65 12.28
N VAL A 54 15.41 2.57 11.40
CA VAL A 54 13.99 2.62 11.77
C VAL A 54 13.31 1.29 11.48
N ASN A 55 12.23 1.00 12.22
CA ASN A 55 11.48 -0.25 12.02
C ASN A 55 10.49 -0.21 10.85
N VAL A 56 10.15 0.97 10.37
CA VAL A 56 9.21 1.18 9.26
C VAL A 56 9.65 2.39 8.47
N VAL A 57 9.79 2.24 7.16
CA VAL A 57 10.05 3.34 6.22
C VAL A 57 8.83 3.61 5.35
N LYS A 58 8.73 4.84 4.85
CA LYS A 58 7.71 5.22 3.88
C LYS A 58 8.32 5.38 2.50
N LEU A 59 8.18 4.37 1.65
CA LEU A 59 8.67 4.38 0.28
C LEU A 59 7.51 4.62 -0.70
N LEU A 60 7.58 5.69 -1.50
CA LEU A 60 6.54 6.07 -2.47
C LEU A 60 5.10 6.01 -1.89
N GLY A 61 4.94 6.43 -0.64
CA GLY A 61 3.64 6.43 0.03
C GLY A 61 3.23 5.11 0.68
N VAL A 62 4.01 4.03 0.52
CA VAL A 62 3.79 2.73 1.15
C VAL A 62 4.68 2.56 2.37
N HIS A 63 4.12 2.08 3.48
CA HIS A 63 4.87 1.80 4.70
C HIS A 63 5.32 0.34 4.70
N ILE A 64 6.64 0.15 4.75
CA ILE A 64 7.30 -1.17 4.72
C ILE A 64 8.04 -1.36 6.04
N GLY A 65 7.76 -2.45 6.74
CA GLY A 65 8.43 -2.82 7.98
C GLY A 65 9.71 -3.62 7.78
N SER A 66 10.52 -3.73 8.82
CA SER A 66 11.84 -4.40 8.84
C SER A 66 11.82 -5.87 8.42
N VAL A 67 10.70 -6.57 8.57
CA VAL A 67 10.48 -7.94 8.07
C VAL A 67 9.68 -7.95 6.76
N LEU A 68 9.74 -6.87 5.98
CA LEU A 68 8.96 -6.63 4.76
C LEU A 68 7.46 -6.77 5.00
N SER A 69 7.00 -6.53 6.24
CA SER A 69 5.59 -6.61 6.57
C SER A 69 4.84 -5.36 6.12
N LEU A 70 3.62 -5.56 5.63
CA LEU A 70 2.71 -4.49 5.25
C LEU A 70 1.65 -4.20 6.33
N ASN A 71 1.87 -4.65 7.58
CA ASN A 71 0.92 -4.45 8.69
C ASN A 71 0.57 -2.98 8.90
N THR A 72 1.58 -2.11 8.93
CA THR A 72 1.39 -0.66 9.11
C THR A 72 0.63 -0.07 7.91
N GLN A 73 0.97 -0.48 6.69
CA GLN A 73 0.30 -0.02 5.48
C GLN A 73 -1.19 -0.40 5.50
N VAL A 74 -1.51 -1.67 5.73
CA VAL A 74 -2.89 -2.16 5.82
C VAL A 74 -3.67 -1.40 6.91
N SER A 75 -3.08 -1.24 8.10
CA SER A 75 -3.73 -0.55 9.21
C SER A 75 -4.03 0.90 8.90
N ARG A 76 -3.08 1.63 8.30
CA ARG A 76 -3.26 3.03 7.89
C ARG A 76 -4.30 3.17 6.78
N THR A 77 -4.25 2.30 5.75
CA THR A 77 -5.22 2.31 4.66
C THR A 77 -6.64 2.06 5.18
N VAL A 78 -6.82 1.02 6.00
CA VAL A 78 -8.12 0.70 6.60
C VAL A 78 -8.64 1.86 7.46
N SER A 79 -7.82 2.43 8.33
CA SER A 79 -8.21 3.57 9.19
C SER A 79 -8.60 4.80 8.37
N CYS A 80 -7.81 5.11 7.35
CA CYS A 80 -8.10 6.23 6.46
C CYS A 80 -9.41 6.03 5.68
N CYS A 81 -9.63 4.83 5.14
CA CYS A 81 -10.87 4.51 4.43
C CYS A 81 -12.08 4.60 5.35
N PHE A 82 -12.04 4.06 6.57
CA PHE A 82 -13.15 4.18 7.51
C PHE A 82 -13.39 5.62 7.97
N TYR A 83 -12.35 6.43 8.07
CA TYR A 83 -12.49 7.87 8.31
C TYR A 83 -13.27 8.54 7.16
N GLN A 84 -12.90 8.26 5.91
CA GLN A 84 -13.62 8.80 4.74
C GLN A 84 -15.07 8.29 4.69
N LEU A 85 -15.29 7.00 4.95
CA LEU A 85 -16.64 6.43 4.97
C LEU A 85 -17.55 7.12 6.01
N ARG A 86 -17.02 7.48 7.19
CA ARG A 86 -17.78 8.25 8.18
C ARG A 86 -18.17 9.63 7.67
N ARG A 87 -17.26 10.33 6.97
CA ARG A 87 -17.56 11.64 6.37
C ARG A 87 -18.58 11.50 5.24
N LEU A 88 -18.40 10.51 4.37
CA LEU A 88 -19.31 10.26 3.25
C LEU A 88 -20.71 9.85 3.72
N LYS A 89 -20.83 9.23 4.88
CA LYS A 89 -22.13 8.89 5.48
C LYS A 89 -23.02 10.13 5.69
N ALA A 90 -22.44 11.25 6.09
CA ALA A 90 -23.17 12.48 6.34
C ALA A 90 -23.80 13.06 5.06
N VAL A 91 -23.06 13.00 3.94
CA VAL A 91 -23.49 13.59 2.67
C VAL A 91 -24.17 12.59 1.72
N ARG A 92 -24.15 11.28 2.06
CA ARG A 92 -24.68 10.21 1.17
C ARG A 92 -26.12 10.46 0.74
N ARG A 93 -26.96 10.97 1.64
CA ARG A 93 -28.40 11.21 1.34
C ARG A 93 -28.61 12.32 0.33
N SER A 94 -27.70 13.27 0.20
CA SER A 94 -27.75 14.39 -0.73
C SER A 94 -27.16 14.08 -2.10
N LEU A 95 -26.60 12.88 -2.29
CA LEU A 95 -25.96 12.47 -3.54
C LEU A 95 -26.86 11.51 -4.31
N SER A 96 -26.94 11.68 -5.63
CA SER A 96 -27.45 10.64 -6.52
C SER A 96 -26.57 9.38 -6.42
N ILE A 97 -27.09 8.23 -6.85
CA ILE A 97 -26.33 6.97 -6.77
C ILE A 97 -25.07 7.03 -7.61
N GLU A 98 -25.10 7.66 -8.78
CA GLU A 98 -23.96 7.76 -9.67
C GLU A 98 -22.89 8.72 -9.11
N ALA A 99 -23.29 9.88 -8.60
CA ALA A 99 -22.37 10.79 -7.90
C ALA A 99 -21.74 10.10 -6.68
N ALA A 100 -22.53 9.36 -5.91
CA ALA A 100 -22.02 8.60 -4.78
C ALA A 100 -21.02 7.55 -5.21
N LYS A 101 -21.25 6.75 -6.26
CA LYS A 101 -20.27 5.78 -6.80
C LYS A 101 -18.95 6.45 -7.15
N THR A 102 -18.98 7.59 -7.84
CA THR A 102 -17.78 8.35 -8.21
C THR A 102 -17.00 8.81 -6.98
N VAL A 103 -17.68 9.40 -6.00
CA VAL A 103 -17.07 9.88 -4.76
C VAL A 103 -16.47 8.72 -3.95
N PHE A 104 -17.18 7.60 -3.81
CA PHE A 104 -16.67 6.42 -3.11
C PHE A 104 -15.48 5.78 -3.83
N SER A 105 -15.50 5.76 -5.16
CA SER A 105 -14.36 5.30 -5.94
C SER A 105 -13.13 6.19 -5.68
N SER A 106 -13.28 7.50 -5.71
CA SER A 106 -12.19 8.46 -5.53
C SER A 106 -11.59 8.44 -4.12
N PHE A 107 -12.40 8.30 -3.07
CA PHE A 107 -11.93 8.42 -1.69
C PHE A 107 -11.65 7.09 -0.98
N VAL A 108 -12.24 6.00 -1.44
CA VAL A 108 -12.14 4.70 -0.79
C VAL A 108 -11.47 3.67 -1.69
N THR A 109 -12.04 3.40 -2.87
CA THR A 109 -11.54 2.35 -3.76
C THR A 109 -10.13 2.66 -4.27
N SER A 110 -9.85 3.91 -4.64
CA SER A 110 -8.52 4.35 -5.07
C SER A 110 -7.44 4.09 -4.01
N ARG A 111 -7.76 4.25 -2.73
CA ARG A 111 -6.83 3.96 -1.62
C ARG A 111 -6.63 2.48 -1.38
N VAL A 112 -7.67 1.68 -1.55
CA VAL A 112 -7.60 0.21 -1.47
C VAL A 112 -6.78 -0.35 -2.63
N ASP A 113 -6.87 0.26 -3.81
CA ASP A 113 -6.17 -0.16 -5.02
C ASP A 113 -4.75 0.39 -5.14
N TYR A 114 -4.41 1.41 -4.32
CA TYR A 114 -3.06 1.96 -4.34
C TYR A 114 -2.03 0.93 -3.88
N SER A 115 -1.09 0.60 -4.76
CA SER A 115 -0.01 -0.38 -4.52
C SER A 115 -0.52 -1.76 -4.06
N ASN A 116 -1.74 -2.15 -4.42
CA ASN A 116 -2.33 -3.41 -3.97
C ASN A 116 -1.58 -4.64 -4.50
N GLY A 117 -0.84 -4.53 -5.61
CA GLY A 117 0.04 -5.60 -6.10
C GLY A 117 1.11 -6.03 -5.09
N LEU A 118 1.59 -5.12 -4.23
CA LEU A 118 2.51 -5.43 -3.15
C LEU A 118 1.86 -6.27 -2.03
N MET A 119 0.53 -6.29 -1.98
CA MET A 119 -0.24 -7.02 -0.97
C MET A 119 -0.49 -8.48 -1.36
N ALA A 120 0.20 -9.00 -2.38
CA ALA A 120 0.20 -10.43 -2.65
C ALA A 120 0.86 -11.19 -1.49
N GLY A 121 0.19 -12.24 -1.01
CA GLY A 121 0.73 -13.06 0.09
C GLY A 121 0.56 -12.49 1.50
N ILE A 122 -0.16 -11.38 1.69
CA ILE A 122 -0.50 -10.91 3.05
C ILE A 122 -1.42 -11.92 3.77
N THR A 123 -1.46 -11.84 5.10
CA THR A 123 -2.26 -12.76 5.91
C THR A 123 -3.75 -12.65 5.64
N GLN A 124 -4.50 -13.73 5.83
CA GLN A 124 -5.96 -13.74 5.67
C GLN A 124 -6.65 -12.70 6.57
N GLN A 125 -6.10 -12.44 7.74
CA GLN A 125 -6.60 -11.38 8.64
C GLN A 125 -6.50 -10.00 7.98
N GLN A 126 -5.38 -9.70 7.32
CA GLN A 126 -5.19 -8.43 6.58
C GLN A 126 -6.11 -8.33 5.37
N VAL A 127 -6.25 -9.43 4.61
CA VAL A 127 -7.21 -9.53 3.50
C VAL A 127 -8.63 -9.23 3.99
N ASN A 128 -9.06 -9.83 5.10
CA ASN A 128 -10.39 -9.61 5.65
C ASN A 128 -10.61 -8.16 6.09
N ARG A 129 -9.59 -7.50 6.64
CA ARG A 129 -9.66 -6.08 7.00
C ARG A 129 -9.85 -5.19 5.78
N MET A 130 -9.10 -5.43 4.69
CA MET A 130 -9.23 -4.69 3.43
C MET A 130 -10.58 -4.95 2.76
N GLN A 131 -11.03 -6.22 2.73
CA GLN A 131 -12.35 -6.58 2.23
C GLN A 131 -13.47 -5.93 3.06
N GLY A 132 -13.28 -5.80 4.37
CA GLY A 132 -14.21 -5.12 5.28
C GLY A 132 -14.47 -3.66 4.88
N VAL A 133 -13.46 -2.95 4.38
CA VAL A 133 -13.61 -1.59 3.84
C VAL A 133 -14.54 -1.58 2.63
N LEU A 134 -14.32 -2.46 1.66
CA LEU A 134 -15.16 -2.56 0.46
C LEU A 134 -16.60 -2.93 0.81
N ASN A 135 -16.78 -3.85 1.77
CA ASN A 135 -18.09 -4.24 2.26
C ASN A 135 -18.83 -3.06 2.92
N ALA A 136 -18.12 -2.28 3.74
CA ALA A 136 -18.69 -1.11 4.39
C ALA A 136 -19.06 -0.02 3.38
N ALA A 137 -18.24 0.21 2.36
CA ALA A 137 -18.52 1.14 1.28
C ALA A 137 -19.77 0.72 0.49
N ALA A 138 -19.89 -0.55 0.13
CA ALA A 138 -21.05 -1.07 -0.60
C ALA A 138 -22.35 -0.93 0.19
N ARG A 139 -22.33 -1.24 1.51
CA ARG A 139 -23.49 -1.04 2.38
C ARG A 139 -23.89 0.43 2.47
N LEU A 140 -22.93 1.31 2.61
CA LEU A 140 -23.21 2.75 2.70
C LEU A 140 -23.77 3.31 1.40
N LEU A 141 -23.31 2.82 0.25
CA LEU A 141 -23.83 3.23 -1.06
C LEU A 141 -25.32 2.89 -1.24
N TYR A 142 -25.73 1.70 -0.81
CA TYR A 142 -27.10 1.20 -1.03
C TYR A 142 -27.99 1.21 0.21
N GLY A 143 -27.53 1.79 1.32
CA GLY A 143 -28.33 1.85 2.56
C GLY A 143 -28.48 0.51 3.28
N GLY A 144 -27.59 -0.44 3.00
CA GLY A 144 -27.65 -1.77 3.59
C GLY A 144 -27.25 -1.80 5.08
N THR A 145 -27.78 -2.77 5.81
CA THR A 145 -27.45 -3.03 7.21
C THR A 145 -26.28 -4.01 7.38
N LYS A 146 -25.78 -4.18 8.62
CA LYS A 146 -24.73 -5.18 8.89
C LYS A 146 -25.18 -6.62 8.62
N ARG A 147 -26.47 -6.89 8.65
CA ARG A 147 -27.06 -8.24 8.49
C ARG A 147 -27.29 -8.62 7.02
N ASP A 148 -27.29 -7.64 6.12
CA ASP A 148 -27.57 -7.89 4.72
C ASP A 148 -26.41 -8.64 4.06
N HIS A 149 -26.76 -9.58 3.18
CA HIS A 149 -25.80 -10.28 2.35
C HIS A 149 -25.11 -9.29 1.40
N ILE A 150 -23.79 -9.14 1.57
CA ILE A 150 -23.02 -8.13 0.86
C ILE A 150 -22.63 -8.56 -0.56
N THR A 151 -22.60 -9.87 -0.83
CA THR A 151 -22.14 -10.41 -2.12
C THR A 151 -22.96 -9.91 -3.31
N PRO A 152 -24.31 -9.89 -3.27
CA PRO A 152 -25.12 -9.34 -4.36
C PRO A 152 -24.85 -7.85 -4.59
N LEU A 153 -24.64 -7.07 -3.53
CA LEU A 153 -24.35 -5.64 -3.65
C LEU A 153 -23.02 -5.40 -4.36
N ILE A 154 -21.98 -6.15 -3.98
CA ILE A 154 -20.64 -5.99 -4.55
C ILE A 154 -20.59 -6.52 -5.98
N ARG A 155 -21.13 -7.71 -6.24
CA ARG A 155 -21.02 -8.39 -7.52
C ARG A 155 -22.03 -7.86 -8.54
N ASP A 156 -23.32 -7.82 -8.19
CA ASP A 156 -24.41 -7.65 -9.16
C ASP A 156 -24.81 -6.16 -9.31
N ARG A 157 -24.62 -5.34 -8.26
CA ARG A 157 -24.95 -3.91 -8.28
C ARG A 157 -23.77 -3.00 -8.57
N LEU A 158 -22.60 -3.30 -8.01
CA LEU A 158 -21.41 -2.47 -8.13
C LEU A 158 -20.42 -3.00 -9.16
N HIS A 159 -20.50 -4.28 -9.52
CA HIS A 159 -19.53 -4.98 -10.34
C HIS A 159 -18.09 -4.83 -9.79
N TRP A 160 -17.97 -4.79 -8.47
CA TRP A 160 -16.68 -4.65 -7.82
C TRP A 160 -16.02 -6.02 -7.62
N LEU A 161 -14.76 -6.09 -7.93
CA LEU A 161 -13.91 -7.22 -7.59
C LEU A 161 -13.67 -7.27 -6.07
N ARG A 162 -13.62 -8.46 -5.50
CA ARG A 162 -13.16 -8.69 -4.13
C ARG A 162 -11.69 -8.27 -4.01
N PHE A 163 -11.25 -7.97 -2.79
CA PHE A 163 -9.87 -7.48 -2.56
C PHE A 163 -8.80 -8.42 -3.15
N THR A 164 -8.90 -9.73 -2.92
CA THR A 164 -7.97 -10.72 -3.50
C THR A 164 -7.96 -10.70 -5.02
N GLN A 165 -9.13 -10.60 -5.65
CA GLN A 165 -9.25 -10.52 -7.10
C GLN A 165 -8.64 -9.23 -7.66
N ARG A 166 -8.73 -8.10 -6.93
CA ARG A 166 -8.07 -6.83 -7.30
C ARG A 166 -6.56 -6.96 -7.30
N VAL A 167 -6.00 -7.64 -6.29
CA VAL A 167 -4.56 -7.92 -6.20
C VAL A 167 -4.13 -8.78 -7.39
N THR A 168 -4.82 -9.90 -7.63
CA THR A 168 -4.52 -10.79 -8.76
C THR A 168 -4.62 -10.07 -10.11
N TYR A 169 -5.70 -9.31 -10.32
CA TYR A 169 -5.88 -8.50 -11.53
C TYR A 169 -4.72 -7.54 -11.76
N LYS A 170 -4.28 -6.84 -10.70
CA LYS A 170 -3.15 -5.89 -10.80
C LYS A 170 -1.85 -6.60 -11.15
N LEU A 171 -1.59 -7.77 -10.57
CA LEU A 171 -0.41 -8.57 -10.89
C LEU A 171 -0.43 -9.05 -12.34
N CYS A 172 -1.56 -9.60 -12.79
CA CYS A 172 -1.73 -10.02 -14.19
C CYS A 172 -1.50 -8.84 -15.16
N LEU A 173 -2.02 -7.66 -14.84
CA LEU A 173 -1.82 -6.46 -15.65
C LEU A 173 -0.35 -6.05 -15.70
N LEU A 174 0.36 -6.11 -14.58
CA LEU A 174 1.79 -5.78 -14.52
C LEU A 174 2.63 -6.77 -15.33
N VAL A 175 2.37 -8.07 -15.19
CA VAL A 175 3.05 -9.13 -15.95
C VAL A 175 2.78 -8.96 -17.45
N TYR A 176 1.54 -8.75 -17.84
CA TYR A 176 1.18 -8.50 -19.24
C TYR A 176 1.89 -7.27 -19.81
N SER A 177 1.93 -6.18 -19.05
CA SER A 177 2.64 -4.97 -19.46
C SER A 177 4.14 -5.22 -19.61
N ALA A 178 4.76 -5.89 -18.64
CA ALA A 178 6.19 -6.23 -18.70
C ALA A 178 6.52 -7.11 -19.91
N ALA A 179 5.70 -8.12 -20.20
CA ALA A 179 5.90 -9.00 -21.35
C ALA A 179 5.80 -8.27 -22.71
N ARG A 180 4.98 -7.23 -22.79
CA ARG A 180 4.90 -6.39 -24.01
C ARG A 180 6.11 -5.49 -24.20
N TRP A 181 6.74 -5.01 -23.12
CA TRP A 181 7.90 -4.11 -23.18
C TRP A 181 9.23 -4.86 -23.31
N CYS A 182 9.29 -6.15 -22.93
CA CYS A 182 10.45 -7.02 -23.05
C CYS A 182 10.09 -8.28 -23.87
N PRO A 183 9.99 -8.21 -25.20
CA PRO A 183 9.66 -9.37 -26.04
C PRO A 183 10.68 -10.49 -25.98
N SER A 184 11.88 -10.28 -25.44
CA SER A 184 12.93 -11.28 -25.27
C SER A 184 12.68 -12.29 -24.13
N LEU A 185 11.60 -12.18 -23.35
CA LEU A 185 11.22 -13.13 -22.30
C LEU A 185 10.19 -14.17 -22.76
N SER A 186 9.85 -14.21 -24.04
CA SER A 186 8.90 -15.14 -24.65
C SER A 186 9.58 -16.29 -25.40
N MET A 187 10.68 -16.86 -24.86
CA MET A 187 11.22 -18.15 -25.31
C MET A 187 11.20 -19.15 -24.15
#